data_fe72907d59a9b1a425660950369a9234
#
_entry.id   fe72907d59a9b1a425660950369a9234
#
_cell.length_a   1.000
_cell.length_b   1.000
_cell.length_c   1.000
_cell.angle_alpha   90.00
_cell.angle_beta   90.00
_cell.angle_gamma   90.00
#
_symmetry.space_group_name_H-M   'P 1'
#
loop_
_entity.id
_entity.type
_entity.pdbx_description
1 polymer ?
#
loop_
_entity_poly.entity_id
_entity_poly.type
_entity_poly.pdbx_seq_one_letter_code
_entity_poly.pdbx_strand_id
1 'polypeptide(L)'
;MSIVTSQEMFAKAYAGGYAIGAFNVNNMEIIQGITEAAKECNAPVILQVSSGARKYANRTYLVKLVEAAVIETGLPICLHLDHGDSFELCKACVDDGFSSVMIDASSKPFEENVALTRQVVEYAHAHGAVVEAELGTLAGIEDDVKVKAEDSSYTRPEDVQEFVERTGCDSLAIAIGTSHGAYKFKPGTKPQLRFDILEEVSERLPGFPIVLHGSSSVPQEYVQMINEFGGSMPGAIGVPEDQLRQAARLAVCKINIDSDLRLAMTGTIRKYLAEHPAEFDPRKYLGPARENIKQLVKHKIVDVLGCDGKA
;
A
#
# COMPACT_ATOMS: atom_id res chain seq x y z
N MET A 1 -14.41 19.18 1.56
CA MET A 1 -14.39 17.76 1.92
C MET A 1 -13.22 17.52 2.85
N SER A 2 -13.25 16.47 3.68
CA SER A 2 -12.19 16.13 4.63
C SER A 2 -11.58 14.78 4.23
N ILE A 3 -10.41 14.46 4.76
CA ILE A 3 -9.84 13.12 4.75
C ILE A 3 -10.87 12.18 5.39
N VAL A 4 -11.08 10.99 4.80
CA VAL A 4 -12.07 9.98 5.24
C VAL A 4 -11.37 8.75 5.81
N THR A 5 -12.07 7.96 6.63
CA THR A 5 -11.58 6.64 7.05
C THR A 5 -11.72 5.62 5.92
N SER A 6 -11.04 4.49 6.02
CA SER A 6 -11.18 3.39 5.06
C SER A 6 -12.45 2.55 5.25
N GLN A 7 -13.19 2.71 6.35
CA GLN A 7 -14.30 1.83 6.73
C GLN A 7 -15.40 1.73 5.67
N GLU A 8 -15.96 2.87 5.23
CA GLU A 8 -16.99 2.87 4.19
C GLU A 8 -16.44 2.44 2.83
N MET A 9 -15.19 2.85 2.53
CA MET A 9 -14.51 2.46 1.30
C MET A 9 -14.35 0.94 1.21
N PHE A 10 -13.94 0.28 2.31
CA PHE A 10 -13.78 -1.18 2.36
C PHE A 10 -15.11 -1.93 2.31
N ALA A 11 -16.15 -1.43 2.96
CA ALA A 11 -17.48 -2.03 2.85
C ALA A 11 -18.00 -2.05 1.40
N LYS A 12 -17.80 -0.97 0.66
CA LYS A 12 -18.14 -0.88 -0.78
C LYS A 12 -17.24 -1.79 -1.63
N ALA A 13 -15.94 -1.84 -1.33
CA ALA A 13 -14.98 -2.67 -2.04
C ALA A 13 -15.31 -4.16 -1.89
N TYR A 14 -15.56 -4.60 -0.66
CA TYR A 14 -15.95 -5.99 -0.36
C TYR A 14 -17.22 -6.39 -1.12
N ALA A 15 -18.28 -5.59 -1.01
CA ALA A 15 -19.56 -5.84 -1.67
C ALA A 15 -19.45 -5.78 -3.20
N GLY A 16 -18.54 -4.98 -3.75
CA GLY A 16 -18.35 -4.77 -5.19
C GLY A 16 -17.33 -5.70 -5.85
N GLY A 17 -16.58 -6.50 -5.07
CA GLY A 17 -15.54 -7.39 -5.60
C GLY A 17 -14.39 -6.64 -6.29
N TYR A 18 -13.96 -5.51 -5.69
CA TYR A 18 -12.81 -4.72 -6.12
C TYR A 18 -11.92 -4.36 -4.93
N ALA A 19 -10.70 -3.92 -5.18
CA ALA A 19 -9.81 -3.42 -4.14
C ALA A 19 -9.51 -1.94 -4.34
N ILE A 20 -9.11 -1.26 -3.26
CA ILE A 20 -8.64 0.11 -3.27
C ILE A 20 -7.11 0.10 -3.24
N GLY A 21 -6.50 0.88 -4.14
CA GLY A 21 -5.06 1.05 -4.15
C GLY A 21 -4.60 1.89 -2.96
N ALA A 22 -3.69 1.33 -2.17
CA ALA A 22 -2.97 2.05 -1.13
C ALA A 22 -1.56 2.35 -1.66
N PHE A 23 -1.34 3.60 -2.00
CA PHE A 23 -0.13 4.06 -2.67
C PHE A 23 0.77 4.81 -1.70
N ASN A 24 2.04 4.37 -1.58
CA ASN A 24 3.02 5.03 -0.72
C ASN A 24 3.43 6.39 -1.30
N VAL A 25 3.42 7.40 -0.43
CA VAL A 25 3.74 8.77 -0.80
C VAL A 25 4.87 9.35 0.05
N ASN A 26 5.81 10.04 -0.58
CA ASN A 26 6.95 10.66 0.08
C ASN A 26 7.32 12.04 -0.50
N ASN A 27 6.70 12.47 -1.60
CA ASN A 27 6.90 13.79 -2.21
C ASN A 27 5.65 14.28 -2.96
N MET A 28 5.68 15.51 -3.41
CA MET A 28 4.56 16.17 -4.08
C MET A 28 4.21 15.51 -5.43
N GLU A 29 5.20 15.16 -6.24
CA GLU A 29 5.01 14.64 -7.59
C GLU A 29 4.32 13.28 -7.58
N ILE A 30 4.66 12.41 -6.61
CA ILE A 30 4.00 11.11 -6.42
C ILE A 30 2.54 11.32 -6.02
N ILE A 31 2.26 12.21 -5.03
CA ILE A 31 0.88 12.53 -4.61
C ILE A 31 0.06 13.05 -5.79
N GLN A 32 0.61 13.99 -6.57
CA GLN A 32 -0.07 14.55 -7.73
C GLN A 32 -0.37 13.49 -8.80
N GLY A 33 0.62 12.66 -9.15
CA GLY A 33 0.43 11.60 -10.14
C GLY A 33 -0.67 10.62 -9.74
N ILE A 34 -0.69 10.18 -8.47
CA ILE A 34 -1.71 9.27 -7.93
C ILE A 34 -3.09 9.94 -7.96
N THR A 35 -3.21 11.14 -7.45
CA THR A 35 -4.51 11.80 -7.25
C THR A 35 -5.11 12.33 -8.54
N GLU A 36 -4.29 12.73 -9.52
CA GLU A 36 -4.74 13.03 -10.88
C GLU A 36 -5.30 11.78 -11.57
N ALA A 37 -4.63 10.63 -11.44
CA ALA A 37 -5.13 9.36 -11.96
C ALA A 37 -6.46 8.97 -11.30
N ALA A 38 -6.53 9.03 -9.98
CA ALA A 38 -7.75 8.73 -9.23
C ALA A 38 -8.91 9.64 -9.64
N LYS A 39 -8.65 10.94 -9.85
CA LYS A 39 -9.66 11.91 -10.32
C LYS A 39 -10.17 11.58 -11.72
N GLU A 40 -9.28 11.27 -12.65
CA GLU A 40 -9.66 10.90 -14.02
C GLU A 40 -10.47 9.61 -14.08
N CYS A 41 -10.18 8.65 -13.18
CA CYS A 41 -10.91 7.39 -13.06
C CYS A 41 -12.14 7.48 -12.14
N ASN A 42 -12.39 8.60 -11.49
CA ASN A 42 -13.42 8.72 -10.42
C ASN A 42 -13.31 7.56 -9.42
N ALA A 43 -12.12 7.35 -8.86
CA ALA A 43 -11.80 6.22 -7.98
C ALA A 43 -11.43 6.67 -6.56
N PRO A 44 -11.83 5.92 -5.53
CA PRO A 44 -11.34 6.13 -4.17
C PRO A 44 -9.86 5.75 -4.09
N VAL A 45 -9.11 6.36 -3.18
CA VAL A 45 -7.68 6.10 -3.02
C VAL A 45 -7.22 6.20 -1.57
N ILE A 46 -6.25 5.38 -1.19
CA ILE A 46 -5.53 5.48 0.07
C ILE A 46 -4.13 6.02 -0.23
N LEU A 47 -3.78 7.14 0.39
CA LEU A 47 -2.43 7.67 0.40
C LEU A 47 -1.78 7.23 1.70
N GLN A 48 -0.77 6.36 1.60
CA GLN A 48 -0.13 5.81 2.78
C GLN A 48 1.29 6.32 2.97
N VAL A 49 1.64 6.51 4.23
CA VAL A 49 2.90 7.11 4.68
C VAL A 49 3.60 6.14 5.62
N SER A 50 4.77 5.66 5.23
CA SER A 50 5.63 4.88 6.11
C SER A 50 6.38 5.75 7.12
N SER A 51 6.95 5.11 8.15
CA SER A 51 7.86 5.77 9.11
C SER A 51 9.02 6.48 8.39
N GLY A 52 9.60 5.83 7.36
CA GLY A 52 10.67 6.40 6.54
C GLY A 52 10.24 7.63 5.76
N ALA A 53 9.08 7.58 5.11
CA ALA A 53 8.53 8.74 4.38
C ALA A 53 8.22 9.91 5.33
N ARG A 54 7.67 9.61 6.52
CA ARG A 54 7.37 10.63 7.56
C ARG A 54 8.64 11.32 8.07
N LYS A 55 9.74 10.57 8.24
CA LYS A 55 11.05 11.14 8.61
C LYS A 55 11.63 11.99 7.47
N TYR A 56 11.55 11.51 6.22
CA TYR A 56 12.10 12.18 5.04
C TYR A 56 11.39 13.50 4.71
N ALA A 57 10.07 13.46 4.52
CA ALA A 57 9.32 14.61 4.03
C ALA A 57 8.76 15.51 5.15
N ASN A 58 8.87 15.11 6.41
CA ASN A 58 8.22 15.72 7.57
C ASN A 58 6.69 15.54 7.57
N ARG A 59 6.16 15.22 8.77
CA ARG A 59 4.74 14.95 8.99
C ARG A 59 3.80 16.06 8.51
N THR A 60 4.16 17.31 8.80
CA THR A 60 3.32 18.47 8.46
C THR A 60 3.18 18.65 6.96
N TYR A 61 4.29 18.53 6.20
CA TYR A 61 4.23 18.64 4.75
C TYR A 61 3.36 17.56 4.12
N LEU A 62 3.51 16.30 4.52
CA LEU A 62 2.73 15.20 3.96
C LEU A 62 1.24 15.35 4.24
N VAL A 63 0.84 15.67 5.48
CA VAL A 63 -0.57 15.91 5.83
C VAL A 63 -1.15 17.04 5.00
N LYS A 64 -0.42 18.18 4.86
CA LYS A 64 -0.90 19.32 4.08
C LYS A 64 -0.96 19.07 2.57
N LEU A 65 -0.09 18.24 2.04
CA LEU A 65 -0.15 17.80 0.64
C LEU A 65 -1.37 16.89 0.40
N VAL A 66 -1.69 16.01 1.34
CA VAL A 66 -2.90 15.17 1.25
C VAL A 66 -4.17 16.01 1.40
N GLU A 67 -4.21 16.97 2.34
CA GLU A 67 -5.33 17.92 2.45
C GLU A 67 -5.53 18.72 1.14
N ALA A 68 -4.44 19.18 0.52
CA ALA A 68 -4.49 19.85 -0.77
C ALA A 68 -5.04 18.93 -1.86
N ALA A 69 -4.62 17.66 -1.91
CA ALA A 69 -5.14 16.68 -2.85
C ALA A 69 -6.65 16.45 -2.69
N VAL A 70 -7.16 16.39 -1.45
CA VAL A 70 -8.60 16.29 -1.18
C VAL A 70 -9.36 17.51 -1.73
N ILE A 71 -8.82 18.70 -1.54
CA ILE A 71 -9.43 19.96 -2.04
C ILE A 71 -9.47 19.97 -3.58
N GLU A 72 -8.34 19.65 -4.22
CA GLU A 72 -8.19 19.71 -5.68
C GLU A 72 -8.99 18.62 -6.43
N THR A 73 -9.13 17.46 -5.83
CA THR A 73 -9.81 16.34 -6.48
C THR A 73 -11.28 16.20 -6.13
N GLY A 74 -11.64 16.51 -4.90
CA GLY A 74 -12.98 16.26 -4.35
C GLY A 74 -13.26 14.77 -4.08
N LEU A 75 -12.25 13.90 -4.14
CA LEU A 75 -12.39 12.46 -3.96
C LEU A 75 -12.38 12.05 -2.49
N PRO A 76 -12.95 10.89 -2.14
CA PRO A 76 -12.71 10.26 -0.86
C PRO A 76 -11.27 9.73 -0.80
N ILE A 77 -10.42 10.40 -0.03
CA ILE A 77 -9.02 10.04 0.20
C ILE A 77 -8.84 9.67 1.67
N CYS A 78 -8.28 8.49 1.91
CA CYS A 78 -7.86 8.05 3.23
C CYS A 78 -6.36 8.31 3.41
N LEU A 79 -5.97 8.95 4.51
CA LEU A 79 -4.57 9.10 4.92
C LEU A 79 -4.24 8.01 5.93
N HIS A 80 -3.30 7.15 5.58
CA HIS A 80 -2.99 5.92 6.31
C HIS A 80 -1.51 5.85 6.73
N LEU A 81 -1.25 5.44 7.98
CA LEU A 81 0.09 5.02 8.42
C LEU A 81 0.34 3.59 7.97
N ASP A 82 1.40 3.39 7.21
CA ASP A 82 1.86 2.09 6.72
C ASP A 82 2.97 1.54 7.64
N HIS A 83 2.83 0.30 8.12
CA HIS A 83 3.74 -0.38 9.04
C HIS A 83 4.17 0.43 10.28
N GLY A 84 3.21 0.79 11.12
CA GLY A 84 3.51 1.36 12.44
C GLY A 84 4.14 0.30 13.34
N ASP A 85 5.33 0.59 13.88
CA ASP A 85 6.12 -0.33 14.71
C ASP A 85 5.82 -0.27 16.21
N SER A 86 5.04 0.73 16.62
CA SER A 86 4.79 1.03 18.03
C SER A 86 3.47 1.77 18.25
N PHE A 87 2.94 1.65 19.46
CA PHE A 87 1.79 2.43 19.90
C PHE A 87 2.04 3.94 19.77
N GLU A 88 3.24 4.39 20.15
CA GLU A 88 3.62 5.81 20.13
C GLU A 88 3.59 6.39 18.72
N LEU A 89 4.04 5.63 17.71
CA LEU A 89 3.99 6.07 16.33
C LEU A 89 2.55 6.12 15.81
N CYS A 90 1.75 5.07 16.05
CA CYS A 90 0.33 5.05 15.68
C CYS A 90 -0.43 6.21 16.33
N LYS A 91 -0.23 6.41 17.65
CA LYS A 91 -0.81 7.53 18.39
C LYS A 91 -0.41 8.89 17.78
N ALA A 92 0.88 9.09 17.50
CA ALA A 92 1.36 10.35 16.91
C ALA A 92 0.76 10.62 15.53
N CYS A 93 0.52 9.58 14.72
CA CYS A 93 -0.13 9.73 13.42
C CYS A 93 -1.62 10.07 13.56
N VAL A 94 -2.34 9.44 14.48
CA VAL A 94 -3.74 9.80 14.78
C VAL A 94 -3.84 11.26 15.25
N ASP A 95 -2.94 11.68 16.16
CA ASP A 95 -2.88 13.07 16.65
C ASP A 95 -2.54 14.08 15.53
N ASP A 96 -1.81 13.67 14.52
CA ASP A 96 -1.47 14.47 13.34
C ASP A 96 -2.60 14.51 12.27
N GLY A 97 -3.72 13.81 12.49
CA GLY A 97 -4.89 13.82 11.61
C GLY A 97 -4.94 12.68 10.59
N PHE A 98 -4.18 11.61 10.79
CA PHE A 98 -4.36 10.38 10.01
C PHE A 98 -5.72 9.75 10.34
N SER A 99 -6.45 9.37 9.30
CA SER A 99 -7.78 8.74 9.44
C SER A 99 -7.71 7.22 9.57
N SER A 100 -6.54 6.65 9.32
CA SER A 100 -6.26 5.21 9.41
C SER A 100 -4.80 4.98 9.82
N VAL A 101 -4.56 3.99 10.65
CA VAL A 101 -3.20 3.58 11.04
C VAL A 101 -3.09 2.06 11.00
N MET A 102 -1.93 1.56 10.57
CA MET A 102 -1.58 0.16 10.73
C MET A 102 -0.62 -0.01 11.90
N ILE A 103 -0.90 -1.00 12.74
CA ILE A 103 0.06 -1.53 13.71
C ILE A 103 0.59 -2.87 13.21
N ASP A 104 1.87 -2.94 12.92
CA ASP A 104 2.55 -4.17 12.53
C ASP A 104 3.27 -4.79 13.72
N ALA A 105 2.60 -5.75 14.36
CA ALA A 105 3.16 -6.58 15.40
C ALA A 105 3.28 -8.06 14.97
N SER A 106 3.27 -8.33 13.67
CA SER A 106 3.29 -9.69 13.09
C SER A 106 4.53 -10.51 13.45
N SER A 107 5.64 -9.84 13.77
CA SER A 107 6.87 -10.48 14.23
C SER A 107 6.85 -10.88 15.72
N LYS A 108 5.83 -10.48 16.48
CA LYS A 108 5.68 -10.79 17.91
C LYS A 108 4.88 -12.08 18.10
N PRO A 109 5.00 -12.72 19.29
CA PRO A 109 4.08 -13.77 19.67
C PRO A 109 2.61 -13.32 19.60
N PHE A 110 1.69 -14.24 19.27
CA PHE A 110 0.27 -13.95 19.07
C PHE A 110 -0.36 -13.11 20.19
N GLU A 111 -0.11 -13.44 21.45
CA GLU A 111 -0.65 -12.72 22.61
C GLU A 111 -0.12 -11.28 22.72
N GLU A 112 1.14 -11.06 22.36
CA GLU A 112 1.72 -9.71 22.33
C GLU A 112 1.18 -8.88 21.17
N ASN A 113 0.99 -9.51 19.99
CA ASN A 113 0.35 -8.88 18.85
C ASN A 113 -1.08 -8.45 19.21
N VAL A 114 -1.88 -9.35 19.79
CA VAL A 114 -3.24 -9.04 20.25
C VAL A 114 -3.25 -7.87 21.24
N ALA A 115 -2.37 -7.90 22.24
CA ALA A 115 -2.33 -6.86 23.27
C ALA A 115 -1.96 -5.47 22.70
N LEU A 116 -0.94 -5.42 21.85
CA LEU A 116 -0.48 -4.17 21.23
C LEU A 116 -1.51 -3.63 20.22
N THR A 117 -2.05 -4.51 19.37
CA THR A 117 -3.09 -4.12 18.41
C THR A 117 -4.31 -3.56 19.11
N ARG A 118 -4.80 -4.23 20.16
CA ARG A 118 -5.93 -3.74 20.95
C ARG A 118 -5.66 -2.36 21.56
N GLN A 119 -4.48 -2.13 22.09
CA GLN A 119 -4.10 -0.83 22.65
C GLN A 119 -4.18 0.28 21.59
N VAL A 120 -3.73 0.02 20.36
CA VAL A 120 -3.82 0.98 19.25
C VAL A 120 -5.28 1.18 18.85
N VAL A 121 -6.09 0.12 18.76
CA VAL A 121 -7.52 0.18 18.42
C VAL A 121 -8.28 1.05 19.42
N GLU A 122 -8.11 0.83 20.70
CA GLU A 122 -8.77 1.61 21.76
C GLU A 122 -8.45 3.11 21.62
N TYR A 123 -7.20 3.45 21.32
CA TYR A 123 -6.79 4.84 21.12
C TYR A 123 -7.36 5.43 19.81
N ALA A 124 -7.16 4.74 18.70
CA ALA A 124 -7.57 5.24 17.40
C ALA A 124 -9.08 5.42 17.28
N HIS A 125 -9.88 4.45 17.74
CA HIS A 125 -11.34 4.53 17.75
C HIS A 125 -11.85 5.71 18.60
N ALA A 126 -11.23 5.96 19.75
CA ALA A 126 -11.59 7.12 20.59
C ALA A 126 -11.35 8.47 19.89
N HIS A 127 -10.52 8.49 18.83
CA HIS A 127 -10.18 9.68 18.05
C HIS A 127 -10.75 9.66 16.61
N GLY A 128 -11.63 8.69 16.28
CA GLY A 128 -12.30 8.60 15.00
C GLY A 128 -11.44 8.09 13.84
N ALA A 129 -10.32 7.44 14.14
CA ALA A 129 -9.48 6.73 13.17
C ALA A 129 -9.70 5.22 13.22
N VAL A 130 -9.45 4.52 12.11
CA VAL A 130 -9.55 3.06 11.99
C VAL A 130 -8.17 2.40 12.02
N VAL A 131 -8.14 1.10 12.33
CA VAL A 131 -6.89 0.35 12.55
C VAL A 131 -6.82 -0.87 11.65
N GLU A 132 -5.71 -0.97 10.93
CA GLU A 132 -5.26 -2.18 10.25
C GLU A 132 -4.27 -2.94 11.14
N ALA A 133 -4.36 -4.26 11.16
CA ALA A 133 -3.40 -5.13 11.85
C ALA A 133 -2.85 -6.19 10.89
N GLU A 134 -1.88 -6.99 11.32
CA GLU A 134 -1.26 -8.04 10.50
C GLU A 134 -1.10 -9.35 11.24
N LEU A 135 -1.43 -10.45 10.53
CA LEU A 135 -1.14 -11.83 10.91
C LEU A 135 -0.38 -12.56 9.80
N GLY A 136 0.61 -13.35 10.22
CA GLY A 136 1.64 -13.87 9.34
C GLY A 136 2.72 -12.83 9.12
N THR A 137 3.90 -13.24 8.66
CA THR A 137 5.06 -12.34 8.53
C THR A 137 5.58 -12.37 7.11
N LEU A 138 5.54 -11.22 6.43
CA LEU A 138 6.04 -11.09 5.06
C LEU A 138 7.56 -10.96 5.04
N ALA A 139 8.21 -11.69 4.11
CA ALA A 139 9.64 -11.51 3.83
C ALA A 139 9.88 -10.22 3.03
N GLY A 140 11.15 -9.77 2.99
CA GLY A 140 11.60 -8.68 2.15
C GLY A 140 12.04 -7.43 2.90
N ILE A 141 12.22 -6.35 2.15
CA ILE A 141 12.69 -5.06 2.68
C ILE A 141 11.74 -3.97 2.19
N GLU A 142 11.16 -3.24 3.14
CA GLU A 142 10.38 -2.04 2.90
C GLU A 142 10.71 -1.00 3.98
N ASP A 143 11.36 0.08 3.58
CA ASP A 143 11.89 1.12 4.45
C ASP A 143 12.68 0.55 5.67
N ASP A 144 12.15 0.70 6.88
CA ASP A 144 12.78 0.23 8.12
C ASP A 144 12.46 -1.27 8.41
N VAL A 145 11.46 -1.86 7.72
CA VAL A 145 11.07 -3.28 7.88
C VAL A 145 12.00 -4.18 7.06
N LYS A 146 12.66 -5.14 7.72
CA LYS A 146 13.56 -6.11 7.10
C LYS A 146 13.31 -7.50 7.67
N VAL A 147 12.70 -8.37 6.88
CA VAL A 147 12.42 -9.76 7.26
C VAL A 147 13.09 -10.70 6.29
N LYS A 148 13.90 -11.63 6.82
CA LYS A 148 14.51 -12.68 6.00
C LYS A 148 13.46 -13.70 5.56
N ALA A 149 13.70 -14.37 4.43
CA ALA A 149 12.79 -15.39 3.94
C ALA A 149 12.58 -16.56 4.93
N GLU A 150 13.60 -16.87 5.74
CA GLU A 150 13.55 -17.91 6.77
C GLU A 150 12.69 -17.53 7.98
N ASP A 151 12.48 -16.22 8.22
CA ASP A 151 11.69 -15.68 9.32
C ASP A 151 10.26 -15.34 8.89
N SER A 152 9.89 -15.54 7.61
CA SER A 152 8.55 -15.30 7.09
C SER A 152 7.62 -16.48 7.37
N SER A 153 6.35 -16.20 7.58
CA SER A 153 5.33 -17.21 7.81
C SER A 153 4.01 -16.85 7.14
N TYR A 154 3.34 -17.83 6.56
CA TYR A 154 1.96 -17.65 6.07
C TYR A 154 1.01 -17.38 7.24
N THR A 155 -0.05 -16.64 6.97
CA THR A 155 -1.17 -16.50 7.91
C THR A 155 -1.81 -17.87 8.15
N ARG A 156 -2.12 -18.16 9.39
CA ARG A 156 -2.87 -19.35 9.81
C ARG A 156 -4.35 -18.97 9.86
N PRO A 157 -5.20 -19.54 8.99
CA PRO A 157 -6.62 -19.15 8.93
C PRO A 157 -7.36 -19.41 10.25
N GLU A 158 -6.94 -20.42 11.02
CA GLU A 158 -7.54 -20.73 12.32
C GLU A 158 -7.39 -19.62 13.37
N ASP A 159 -6.38 -18.76 13.25
CA ASP A 159 -6.08 -17.70 14.22
C ASP A 159 -6.84 -16.39 13.94
N VAL A 160 -7.33 -16.19 12.69
CA VAL A 160 -7.83 -14.87 12.26
C VAL A 160 -9.10 -14.43 12.99
N GLN A 161 -10.02 -15.34 13.25
CA GLN A 161 -11.27 -15.00 13.93
C GLN A 161 -11.01 -14.56 15.36
N GLU A 162 -10.25 -15.35 16.13
CA GLU A 162 -9.89 -15.02 17.50
C GLU A 162 -9.14 -13.67 17.56
N PHE A 163 -8.21 -13.45 16.63
CA PHE A 163 -7.45 -12.23 16.58
C PHE A 163 -8.35 -10.99 16.38
N VAL A 164 -9.23 -11.01 15.38
CA VAL A 164 -10.14 -9.91 15.08
C VAL A 164 -11.11 -9.65 16.24
N GLU A 165 -11.70 -10.70 16.82
CA GLU A 165 -12.61 -10.58 17.96
C GLU A 165 -11.93 -9.98 19.20
N ARG A 166 -10.67 -10.35 19.46
CA ARG A 166 -9.93 -9.88 20.63
C ARG A 166 -9.32 -8.50 20.47
N THR A 167 -8.95 -8.13 19.26
CA THR A 167 -8.31 -6.83 18.98
C THR A 167 -9.32 -5.74 18.62
N GLY A 168 -10.39 -6.08 17.90
CA GLY A 168 -11.36 -5.14 17.36
C GLY A 168 -10.79 -4.30 16.21
N CYS A 169 -9.74 -4.77 15.49
CA CYS A 169 -9.20 -4.08 14.32
C CYS A 169 -10.24 -4.02 13.19
N ASP A 170 -10.10 -3.03 12.29
CA ASP A 170 -11.08 -2.74 11.22
C ASP A 170 -10.73 -3.43 9.90
N SER A 171 -9.48 -3.85 9.73
CA SER A 171 -8.98 -4.63 8.58
C SER A 171 -7.76 -5.46 8.97
N LEU A 172 -7.50 -6.53 8.22
CA LEU A 172 -6.42 -7.47 8.52
C LEU A 172 -5.54 -7.71 7.28
N ALA A 173 -4.27 -7.39 7.41
CA ALA A 173 -3.25 -7.80 6.46
C ALA A 173 -2.88 -9.27 6.69
N ILE A 174 -2.81 -10.04 5.60
CA ILE A 174 -2.48 -11.47 5.63
C ILE A 174 -1.31 -11.80 4.72
N ALA A 175 -0.50 -12.77 5.14
CA ALA A 175 0.63 -13.29 4.38
C ALA A 175 0.20 -14.52 3.57
N ILE A 176 0.06 -14.35 2.27
CA ILE A 176 -0.32 -15.42 1.31
C ILE A 176 0.72 -15.64 0.20
N GLY A 177 1.98 -15.24 0.44
CA GLY A 177 3.09 -15.43 -0.49
C GLY A 177 3.52 -14.16 -1.23
N THR A 178 3.05 -13.00 -0.84
CA THR A 178 3.63 -11.72 -1.25
C THR A 178 4.91 -11.43 -0.47
N SER A 179 5.71 -10.45 -0.92
CA SER A 179 6.97 -10.06 -0.28
C SER A 179 7.24 -8.58 -0.53
N HIS A 180 7.87 -7.91 0.42
CA HIS A 180 8.24 -6.50 0.31
C HIS A 180 9.39 -6.26 -0.70
N GLY A 181 9.48 -5.02 -1.23
CA GLY A 181 10.52 -4.60 -2.17
C GLY A 181 10.30 -5.04 -3.62
N ALA A 182 11.31 -4.84 -4.47
CA ALA A 182 11.26 -5.14 -5.91
C ALA A 182 11.80 -6.53 -6.29
N TYR A 183 12.37 -7.26 -5.35
CA TYR A 183 12.96 -8.60 -5.53
C TYR A 183 12.14 -9.65 -4.77
N LYS A 184 10.87 -9.75 -5.13
CA LYS A 184 9.90 -10.58 -4.39
C LYS A 184 10.09 -12.09 -4.62
N PHE A 185 10.57 -12.47 -5.79
CA PHE A 185 10.68 -13.86 -6.21
C PHE A 185 12.03 -14.14 -6.87
N LYS A 186 12.45 -15.39 -6.85
CA LYS A 186 13.68 -15.81 -7.56
C LYS A 186 13.47 -15.71 -9.07
N PRO A 187 14.46 -15.22 -9.84
CA PRO A 187 14.39 -15.21 -11.29
C PRO A 187 14.02 -16.59 -11.87
N GLY A 188 13.10 -16.61 -12.83
CA GLY A 188 12.63 -17.84 -13.47
C GLY A 188 11.56 -18.63 -12.71
N THR A 189 11.14 -18.16 -11.52
CA THR A 189 9.97 -18.75 -10.84
C THR A 189 8.68 -18.12 -11.35
N LYS A 190 7.58 -18.88 -11.29
CA LYS A 190 6.23 -18.33 -11.49
C LYS A 190 5.66 -18.05 -10.10
N PRO A 191 5.52 -16.76 -9.70
CA PRO A 191 4.91 -16.43 -8.43
C PRO A 191 3.48 -16.95 -8.37
N GLN A 192 3.09 -17.53 -7.25
CA GLN A 192 1.73 -18.00 -7.04
C GLN A 192 1.30 -17.69 -5.60
N LEU A 193 0.22 -16.92 -5.47
CA LEU A 193 -0.38 -16.62 -4.18
C LEU A 193 -1.15 -17.84 -3.65
N ARG A 194 -1.18 -17.99 -2.35
CA ARG A 194 -1.91 -19.02 -1.62
C ARG A 194 -3.38 -18.60 -1.49
N PHE A 195 -4.12 -18.77 -2.59
CA PHE A 195 -5.57 -18.48 -2.60
C PHE A 195 -6.36 -19.37 -1.66
N ASP A 196 -5.89 -20.59 -1.41
CA ASP A 196 -6.47 -21.48 -0.42
C ASP A 196 -6.54 -20.86 0.99
N ILE A 197 -5.49 -20.11 1.38
CA ILE A 197 -5.47 -19.34 2.65
C ILE A 197 -6.49 -18.20 2.59
N LEU A 198 -6.50 -17.42 1.49
CA LEU A 198 -7.42 -16.29 1.34
C LEU A 198 -8.89 -16.74 1.36
N GLU A 199 -9.20 -17.82 0.69
CA GLU A 199 -10.55 -18.41 0.65
C GLU A 199 -10.99 -18.86 2.06
N GLU A 200 -10.15 -19.60 2.78
CA GLU A 200 -10.44 -20.03 4.14
C GLU A 200 -10.58 -18.84 5.12
N VAL A 201 -9.71 -17.83 5.02
CA VAL A 201 -9.84 -16.59 5.82
C VAL A 201 -11.16 -15.87 5.51
N SER A 202 -11.54 -15.76 4.24
CA SER A 202 -12.80 -15.15 3.81
C SER A 202 -14.05 -15.90 4.34
N GLU A 203 -13.98 -17.22 4.41
CA GLU A 203 -15.05 -18.05 4.99
C GLU A 203 -15.18 -17.85 6.51
N ARG A 204 -14.06 -17.70 7.21
CA ARG A 204 -14.03 -17.48 8.67
C ARG A 204 -14.41 -16.05 9.08
N LEU A 205 -14.14 -15.08 8.23
CA LEU A 205 -14.39 -13.66 8.45
C LEU A 205 -15.28 -13.07 7.35
N PRO A 206 -16.53 -13.54 7.19
CA PRO A 206 -17.42 -13.06 6.12
C PRO A 206 -17.71 -11.57 6.28
N GLY A 207 -17.48 -10.78 5.21
CA GLY A 207 -17.69 -9.33 5.22
C GLY A 207 -16.54 -8.52 5.82
N PHE A 208 -15.49 -9.16 6.33
CA PHE A 208 -14.35 -8.46 6.93
C PHE A 208 -13.29 -8.11 5.89
N PRO A 209 -12.78 -6.86 5.88
CA PRO A 209 -11.81 -6.41 4.87
C PRO A 209 -10.43 -7.05 5.06
N ILE A 210 -9.93 -7.69 4.02
CA ILE A 210 -8.58 -8.24 3.96
C ILE A 210 -7.66 -7.31 3.17
N VAL A 211 -6.39 -7.25 3.57
CA VAL A 211 -5.36 -6.40 2.98
C VAL A 211 -4.18 -7.25 2.48
N LEU A 212 -3.62 -6.88 1.34
CA LEU A 212 -2.37 -7.46 0.83
C LEU A 212 -1.24 -6.44 0.81
N HIS A 213 -0.21 -6.72 1.61
CA HIS A 213 1.09 -6.04 1.58
C HIS A 213 2.04 -6.71 0.58
N GLY A 214 3.15 -6.06 0.28
CA GLY A 214 4.16 -6.60 -0.61
C GLY A 214 3.65 -6.90 -2.03
N SER A 215 2.67 -6.17 -2.53
CA SER A 215 1.88 -6.52 -3.71
C SER A 215 2.21 -5.73 -4.98
N SER A 216 3.28 -4.93 -5.01
CA SER A 216 3.74 -4.28 -6.24
C SER A 216 4.04 -5.32 -7.33
N SER A 217 3.64 -5.04 -8.57
CA SER A 217 3.84 -5.95 -9.70
C SER A 217 5.21 -5.83 -10.37
N VAL A 218 5.98 -4.79 -10.02
CA VAL A 218 7.32 -4.52 -10.54
C VAL A 218 7.31 -4.50 -12.09
N PRO A 219 6.67 -3.50 -12.72
CA PRO A 219 6.51 -3.45 -14.17
C PRO A 219 7.85 -3.50 -14.87
N GLN A 220 8.04 -4.48 -15.74
CA GLN A 220 9.33 -4.78 -16.35
C GLN A 220 9.83 -3.66 -17.27
N GLU A 221 8.95 -2.87 -17.83
CA GLU A 221 9.31 -1.69 -18.64
C GLU A 221 10.13 -0.67 -17.86
N TYR A 222 9.79 -0.41 -16.58
CA TYR A 222 10.55 0.50 -15.73
C TYR A 222 11.85 -0.12 -15.22
N VAL A 223 11.87 -1.43 -14.96
CA VAL A 223 13.09 -2.16 -14.62
C VAL A 223 14.09 -2.09 -15.78
N GLN A 224 13.64 -2.33 -17.02
CA GLN A 224 14.45 -2.22 -18.23
C GLN A 224 14.94 -0.78 -18.42
N MET A 225 14.06 0.21 -18.28
CA MET A 225 14.42 1.64 -18.38
C MET A 225 15.51 2.00 -17.36
N ILE A 226 15.39 1.57 -16.10
CA ILE A 226 16.41 1.81 -15.08
C ILE A 226 17.76 1.18 -15.49
N ASN A 227 17.75 -0.09 -15.95
CA ASN A 227 18.96 -0.79 -16.34
C ASN A 227 19.63 -0.18 -17.59
N GLU A 228 18.85 0.27 -18.57
CA GLU A 228 19.34 0.92 -19.79
C GLU A 228 19.98 2.27 -19.51
N PHE A 229 19.41 3.04 -18.59
CA PHE A 229 19.87 4.41 -18.29
C PHE A 229 20.70 4.50 -17.01
N GLY A 230 21.64 3.56 -16.84
CA GLY A 230 22.71 3.65 -15.82
C GLY A 230 22.33 3.14 -14.43
N GLY A 231 21.22 2.42 -14.28
CA GLY A 231 20.89 1.69 -13.06
C GLY A 231 21.32 0.22 -13.13
N SER A 232 21.00 -0.53 -12.08
CA SER A 232 21.26 -1.98 -12.01
C SER A 232 20.20 -2.66 -11.13
N MET A 233 19.22 -3.26 -11.79
CA MET A 233 18.14 -4.01 -11.13
C MET A 233 17.97 -5.39 -11.78
N PRO A 234 18.99 -6.27 -11.71
CA PRO A 234 18.90 -7.59 -12.32
C PRO A 234 17.92 -8.47 -11.55
N GLY A 235 16.97 -9.07 -12.29
CA GLY A 235 16.05 -10.07 -11.70
C GLY A 235 14.96 -9.53 -10.77
N ALA A 236 14.67 -8.23 -10.82
CA ALA A 236 13.54 -7.66 -10.09
C ALA A 236 12.21 -8.20 -10.65
N ILE A 237 11.40 -8.85 -9.83
CA ILE A 237 10.12 -9.48 -10.20
C ILE A 237 9.10 -9.24 -9.09
N GLY A 238 7.89 -8.83 -9.47
CA GLY A 238 6.77 -8.58 -8.56
C GLY A 238 5.65 -9.62 -8.64
N VAL A 239 4.52 -9.30 -8.04
CA VAL A 239 3.31 -10.15 -8.04
C VAL A 239 2.59 -10.01 -9.38
N PRO A 240 2.16 -11.12 -10.03
CA PRO A 240 1.36 -11.06 -11.24
C PRO A 240 0.03 -10.32 -11.03
N GLU A 241 -0.30 -9.41 -11.94
CA GLU A 241 -1.47 -8.53 -11.82
C GLU A 241 -2.80 -9.28 -11.92
N ASP A 242 -2.84 -10.36 -12.68
CA ASP A 242 -4.00 -11.26 -12.76
C ASP A 242 -4.33 -11.90 -11.41
N GLN A 243 -3.33 -12.25 -10.61
CA GLN A 243 -3.52 -12.77 -9.26
C GLN A 243 -4.00 -11.68 -8.29
N LEU A 244 -3.49 -10.45 -8.40
CA LEU A 244 -4.00 -9.31 -7.63
C LEU A 244 -5.47 -9.04 -7.98
N ARG A 245 -5.83 -9.08 -9.27
CA ARG A 245 -7.21 -8.93 -9.72
C ARG A 245 -8.11 -10.06 -9.22
N GLN A 246 -7.61 -11.29 -9.15
CA GLN A 246 -8.33 -12.42 -8.56
C GLN A 246 -8.55 -12.21 -7.06
N ALA A 247 -7.53 -11.79 -6.31
CA ALA A 247 -7.62 -11.51 -4.88
C ALA A 247 -8.67 -10.42 -4.58
N ALA A 248 -8.71 -9.35 -5.38
CA ALA A 248 -9.67 -8.27 -5.24
C ALA A 248 -11.13 -8.71 -5.44
N ARG A 249 -11.37 -9.78 -6.20
CA ARG A 249 -12.72 -10.36 -6.39
C ARG A 249 -13.20 -11.24 -5.23
N LEU A 250 -12.32 -11.52 -4.29
CA LEU A 250 -12.63 -12.26 -3.06
C LEU A 250 -12.86 -11.29 -1.89
N ALA A 251 -12.03 -11.35 -0.86
CA ALA A 251 -12.17 -10.52 0.33
C ALA A 251 -11.13 -9.37 0.42
N VAL A 252 -10.23 -9.25 -0.57
CA VAL A 252 -9.17 -8.24 -0.53
C VAL A 252 -9.73 -6.88 -0.91
N CYS A 253 -9.75 -5.97 0.06
CA CYS A 253 -10.28 -4.60 -0.09
C CYS A 253 -9.19 -3.54 -0.26
N LYS A 254 -7.94 -3.85 0.09
CA LYS A 254 -6.78 -2.96 -0.02
C LYS A 254 -5.58 -3.71 -0.58
N ILE A 255 -4.89 -3.10 -1.54
CA ILE A 255 -3.65 -3.61 -2.12
C ILE A 255 -2.58 -2.52 -2.05
N ASN A 256 -1.45 -2.83 -1.36
CA ASN A 256 -0.34 -1.91 -1.19
C ASN A 256 0.55 -1.87 -2.43
N ILE A 257 0.83 -0.66 -2.91
CA ILE A 257 1.64 -0.40 -4.11
C ILE A 257 2.65 0.72 -3.81
N ASP A 258 3.93 0.37 -3.72
CA ASP A 258 5.05 1.29 -3.49
C ASP A 258 6.13 1.17 -4.57
N SER A 259 6.75 -0.02 -4.69
CA SER A 259 7.87 -0.24 -5.60
C SER A 259 7.57 0.18 -7.03
N ASP A 260 6.34 -0.01 -7.51
CA ASP A 260 5.92 0.35 -8.86
C ASP A 260 6.04 1.86 -9.11
N LEU A 261 5.65 2.68 -8.13
CA LEU A 261 5.75 4.15 -8.20
C LEU A 261 7.21 4.61 -8.20
N ARG A 262 8.03 4.00 -7.33
CA ARG A 262 9.47 4.29 -7.23
C ARG A 262 10.19 3.95 -8.54
N LEU A 263 9.85 2.82 -9.16
CA LEU A 263 10.40 2.40 -10.45
C LEU A 263 10.01 3.35 -11.58
N ALA A 264 8.73 3.71 -11.68
CA ALA A 264 8.22 4.64 -12.68
C ALA A 264 8.92 6.00 -12.58
N MET A 265 9.01 6.56 -11.37
CA MET A 265 9.69 7.83 -11.13
C MET A 265 11.17 7.77 -11.48
N THR A 266 11.89 6.78 -10.92
CA THR A 266 13.34 6.67 -11.07
C THR A 266 13.73 6.38 -12.51
N GLY A 267 13.04 5.45 -13.19
CA GLY A 267 13.30 5.11 -14.58
C GLY A 267 13.12 6.30 -15.50
N THR A 268 12.01 7.02 -15.34
CA THR A 268 11.72 8.22 -16.16
C THR A 268 12.75 9.33 -15.96
N ILE A 269 13.13 9.63 -14.72
CA ILE A 269 14.15 10.64 -14.43
C ILE A 269 15.50 10.26 -15.03
N ARG A 270 15.94 9.00 -14.87
CA ARG A 270 17.19 8.50 -15.45
C ARG A 270 17.21 8.64 -16.97
N LYS A 271 16.15 8.16 -17.64
CA LYS A 271 16.00 8.27 -19.08
C LYS A 271 16.06 9.74 -19.53
N TYR A 272 15.26 10.58 -18.92
CA TYR A 272 15.18 12.00 -19.29
C TYR A 272 16.56 12.69 -19.20
N LEU A 273 17.28 12.51 -18.08
CA LEU A 273 18.58 13.14 -17.87
C LEU A 273 19.68 12.56 -18.79
N ALA A 274 19.59 11.30 -19.17
CA ALA A 274 20.50 10.70 -20.17
C ALA A 274 20.28 11.24 -21.58
N GLU A 275 19.02 11.45 -21.97
CA GLU A 275 18.62 12.02 -23.26
C GLU A 275 18.83 13.55 -23.32
N HIS A 276 18.86 14.22 -22.18
CA HIS A 276 18.99 15.69 -22.06
C HIS A 276 20.10 16.06 -21.06
N PRO A 277 21.37 15.78 -21.36
CA PRO A 277 22.47 15.89 -20.39
C PRO A 277 22.77 17.31 -19.91
N ALA A 278 22.27 18.34 -20.60
CA ALA A 278 22.40 19.74 -20.20
C ALA A 278 21.22 20.25 -19.35
N GLU A 279 20.22 19.42 -19.12
CA GLU A 279 19.02 19.84 -18.37
C GLU A 279 19.29 19.86 -16.86
N PHE A 280 18.89 20.93 -16.20
CA PHE A 280 19.04 21.13 -14.76
C PHE A 280 17.77 21.69 -14.07
N ASP A 281 16.70 21.97 -14.84
CA ASP A 281 15.42 22.39 -14.25
C ASP A 281 14.62 21.16 -13.78
N PRO A 282 14.40 21.01 -12.45
CA PRO A 282 13.70 19.84 -11.91
C PRO A 282 12.29 19.66 -12.48
N ARG A 283 11.59 20.72 -12.86
CA ARG A 283 10.27 20.66 -13.49
C ARG A 283 10.27 19.86 -14.79
N LYS A 284 11.40 19.86 -15.51
CA LYS A 284 11.55 19.20 -16.82
C LYS A 284 11.68 17.69 -16.72
N TYR A 285 12.31 17.14 -15.66
CA TYR A 285 12.43 15.71 -15.47
C TYR A 285 11.42 15.13 -14.45
N LEU A 286 10.94 15.93 -13.49
CA LEU A 286 9.89 15.50 -12.56
C LEU A 286 8.49 15.54 -13.19
N GLY A 287 8.23 16.45 -14.13
CA GLY A 287 6.97 16.52 -14.87
C GLY A 287 6.64 15.21 -15.61
N PRO A 288 7.51 14.73 -16.51
CA PRO A 288 7.36 13.42 -17.16
C PRO A 288 7.28 12.24 -16.17
N ALA A 289 8.03 12.28 -15.06
CA ALA A 289 7.97 11.26 -14.03
C ALA A 289 6.59 11.20 -13.36
N ARG A 290 5.99 12.36 -13.03
CA ARG A 290 4.61 12.46 -12.52
C ARG A 290 3.60 11.92 -13.52
N GLU A 291 3.75 12.23 -14.81
CA GLU A 291 2.84 11.72 -15.84
C GLU A 291 2.92 10.17 -15.95
N ASN A 292 4.12 9.59 -15.91
CA ASN A 292 4.26 8.14 -15.92
C ASN A 292 3.67 7.48 -14.67
N ILE A 293 3.80 8.09 -13.49
CA ILE A 293 3.10 7.63 -12.28
C ILE A 293 1.60 7.67 -12.49
N LYS A 294 1.07 8.75 -13.04
CA LYS A 294 -0.36 8.88 -13.32
C LYS A 294 -0.85 7.77 -14.26
N GLN A 295 -0.14 7.49 -15.36
CA GLN A 295 -0.53 6.42 -16.29
C GLN A 295 -0.46 5.03 -15.64
N LEU A 296 0.58 4.76 -14.85
CA LEU A 296 0.71 3.54 -14.07
C LEU A 296 -0.46 3.37 -13.09
N VAL A 297 -0.80 4.41 -12.34
CA VAL A 297 -1.89 4.36 -11.35
C VAL A 297 -3.25 4.19 -12.03
N LYS A 298 -3.49 4.82 -13.20
CA LYS A 298 -4.69 4.59 -14.01
C LYS A 298 -4.82 3.12 -14.40
N HIS A 299 -3.73 2.52 -14.92
CA HIS A 299 -3.70 1.10 -15.23
C HIS A 299 -4.05 0.25 -13.99
N LYS A 300 -3.42 0.54 -12.83
CA LYS A 300 -3.74 -0.18 -11.59
C LYS A 300 -5.21 -0.06 -11.20
N ILE A 301 -5.78 1.13 -11.24
CA ILE A 301 -7.19 1.38 -10.87
C ILE A 301 -8.13 0.57 -11.76
N VAL A 302 -7.92 0.61 -13.09
CA VAL A 302 -8.85 0.02 -14.06
C VAL A 302 -8.64 -1.49 -14.18
N ASP A 303 -7.42 -1.92 -14.48
CA ASP A 303 -7.14 -3.29 -14.90
C ASP A 303 -6.85 -4.25 -13.73
N VAL A 304 -6.25 -3.74 -12.65
CA VAL A 304 -5.82 -4.57 -11.51
C VAL A 304 -6.80 -4.49 -10.35
N LEU A 305 -7.12 -3.29 -9.89
CA LEU A 305 -7.96 -3.08 -8.72
C LEU A 305 -9.46 -3.14 -9.05
N GLY A 306 -9.85 -2.62 -10.22
CA GLY A 306 -11.24 -2.58 -10.70
C GLY A 306 -12.11 -1.59 -9.91
N CYS A 307 -11.51 -0.50 -9.41
CA CYS A 307 -12.20 0.50 -8.61
C CYS A 307 -12.52 1.79 -9.38
N ASP A 308 -12.41 1.80 -10.70
CA ASP A 308 -12.84 2.91 -11.56
C ASP A 308 -14.35 3.17 -11.42
N GLY A 309 -14.72 4.45 -11.32
CA GLY A 309 -16.11 4.88 -11.12
C GLY A 309 -16.68 4.55 -9.73
N LYS A 310 -15.84 4.28 -8.72
CA LYS A 310 -16.28 3.83 -7.38
C LYS A 310 -16.07 4.88 -6.28
N ALA A 311 -15.67 6.11 -6.60
CA ALA A 311 -15.54 7.20 -5.64
C ALA A 311 -16.89 7.70 -5.08
#